data_e82179a94812d18b1ef8233444e5b79c
#
_entry.id   e82179a94812d18b1ef8233444e5b79c
#
_cell.length_a   1.000
_cell.length_b   1.000
_cell.length_c   1.000
_cell.angle_alpha   90.00
_cell.angle_beta   90.00
_cell.angle_gamma   90.00
#
_symmetry.space_group_name_H-M   'P 1'
#
loop_
_entity.id
_entity.type
_entity.pdbx_description
1 polymer ?
#
loop_
_entity_poly.entity_id
_entity_poly.type
_entity_poly.pdbx_seq_one_letter_code
_entity_poly.pdbx_strand_id
1 'polypeptide(L)'
;VYKSPTCGCCAEWIKIMEKKGHDVKIKHPFNLKSTKKDLGLPMQLESCHTTVIDGYLFEGHIPERDILAFLANPPEGAMGLAVPGMPQMSPGMAPRNKAYSGFKVIGFDKAGKLTLVNQY
;
A
#
# COMPACT_ATOMS: atom_id res chain seq x y z
N VAL A 1 2.26 9.64 -1.85
CA VAL A 1 1.43 9.00 -0.83
C VAL A 1 0.29 9.92 -0.46
N TYR A 2 -0.93 9.45 -0.61
CA TYR A 2 -2.15 10.15 -0.18
C TYR A 2 -2.56 9.61 1.18
N LYS A 3 -2.55 10.42 2.20
CA LYS A 3 -2.85 10.01 3.58
C LYS A 3 -3.56 11.10 4.38
N SER A 4 -4.20 10.69 5.47
CA SER A 4 -4.70 11.64 6.46
C SER A 4 -3.52 12.25 7.23
N PRO A 5 -3.58 13.56 7.57
CA PRO A 5 -2.51 14.20 8.37
C PRO A 5 -2.34 13.58 9.76
N THR A 6 -3.37 12.91 10.27
CA THR A 6 -3.35 12.32 11.62
C THR A 6 -3.00 10.83 11.64
N CYS A 7 -2.67 10.24 10.48
CA CYS A 7 -2.34 8.82 10.41
C CYS A 7 -0.89 8.54 10.83
N GLY A 8 -0.67 8.19 12.09
CA GLY A 8 0.67 7.92 12.63
C GLY A 8 1.32 6.69 12.03
N CYS A 9 0.56 5.60 11.81
CA CYS A 9 1.10 4.37 11.22
C CYS A 9 1.51 4.57 9.76
N CYS A 10 0.84 5.46 9.03
CA CYS A 10 1.25 5.84 7.68
C CYS A 10 2.61 6.54 7.70
N ALA A 11 2.83 7.43 8.67
CA ALA A 11 4.11 8.13 8.84
C ALA A 11 5.25 7.13 9.13
N GLU A 12 5.00 6.10 9.92
CA GLU A 12 5.99 5.06 10.21
C GLU A 12 6.32 4.25 8.96
N TRP A 13 5.32 3.88 8.16
CA TRP A 13 5.55 3.19 6.88
C TRP A 13 6.41 4.06 5.94
N ILE A 14 6.11 5.36 5.86
CA ILE A 14 6.86 6.30 5.04
C ILE A 14 8.33 6.37 5.51
N LYS A 15 8.57 6.41 6.81
CA LYS A 15 9.93 6.42 7.36
C LYS A 15 10.72 5.17 6.95
N ILE A 16 10.08 4.01 6.94
CA ILE A 16 10.70 2.77 6.50
C ILE A 16 11.14 2.89 5.03
N MET A 17 10.27 3.42 4.17
CA MET A 17 10.58 3.61 2.75
C MET A 17 11.69 4.63 2.53
N GLU A 18 11.67 5.74 3.26
CA GLU A 18 12.72 6.76 3.17
C GLU A 18 14.07 6.21 3.60
N LYS A 19 14.12 5.40 4.66
CA LYS A 19 15.33 4.73 5.10
C LYS A 19 15.93 3.82 4.05
N LYS A 20 15.09 3.26 3.19
CA LYS A 20 15.52 2.39 2.09
C LYS A 20 15.91 3.17 0.83
N GLY A 21 15.97 4.50 0.90
CA GLY A 21 16.45 5.37 -0.16
C GLY A 21 15.37 5.87 -1.12
N HIS A 22 14.10 5.68 -0.80
CA HIS A 22 13.00 6.18 -1.65
C HIS A 22 12.70 7.64 -1.35
N ASP A 23 12.44 8.41 -2.40
CA ASP A 23 11.97 9.79 -2.29
C ASP A 23 10.44 9.77 -2.22
N VAL A 24 9.91 10.07 -1.04
CA VAL A 24 8.48 9.99 -0.77
C VAL A 24 7.84 11.38 -0.75
N LYS A 25 6.88 11.60 -1.64
CA LYS A 25 6.07 12.82 -1.65
C LYS A 25 4.74 12.54 -0.96
N ILE A 26 4.37 13.41 -0.02
CA ILE A 26 3.20 13.22 0.81
C ILE A 26 2.15 14.24 0.43
N LYS A 27 0.89 13.80 0.27
CA LYS A 27 -0.27 14.67 0.01
C LYS A 27 -1.36 14.40 1.04
N HIS A 28 -1.99 15.46 1.51
CA HIS A 28 -3.10 15.40 2.46
C HIS A 28 -4.38 15.90 1.77
N PRO A 29 -5.08 15.05 0.99
CA PRO A 29 -6.29 15.49 0.30
C PRO A 29 -7.39 15.83 1.30
N PHE A 30 -8.25 16.77 0.93
CA PHE A 30 -9.39 17.18 1.76
C PHE A 30 -10.32 16.01 2.07
N ASN A 31 -10.57 15.16 1.09
CA ASN A 31 -11.36 13.94 1.26
C ASN A 31 -10.58 12.74 0.71
N LEU A 32 -9.88 12.04 1.60
CA LEU A 32 -9.02 10.92 1.21
C LEU A 32 -9.82 9.79 0.57
N LYS A 33 -11.01 9.48 1.09
CA LYS A 33 -11.84 8.41 0.55
C LYS A 33 -12.27 8.70 -0.89
N SER A 34 -12.66 9.95 -1.16
CA SER A 34 -13.00 10.39 -2.51
C SER A 34 -11.79 10.30 -3.45
N THR A 35 -10.61 10.70 -2.98
CA THR A 35 -9.37 10.61 -3.75
C THR A 35 -9.06 9.15 -4.12
N LYS A 36 -9.17 8.23 -3.17
CA LYS A 36 -8.96 6.80 -3.43
C LYS A 36 -9.92 6.28 -4.49
N LYS A 37 -11.18 6.65 -4.40
CA LYS A 37 -12.21 6.25 -5.36
C LYS A 37 -11.89 6.80 -6.75
N ASP A 38 -11.50 8.06 -6.84
CA ASP A 38 -11.14 8.71 -8.11
C ASP A 38 -9.91 8.06 -8.76
N LEU A 39 -8.99 7.54 -7.95
CA LEU A 39 -7.82 6.80 -8.45
C LEU A 39 -8.18 5.39 -8.94
N GLY A 40 -9.38 4.90 -8.63
CA GLY A 40 -9.84 3.59 -9.07
C GLY A 40 -9.63 2.46 -8.07
N LEU A 41 -9.33 2.77 -6.80
CA LEU A 41 -9.16 1.74 -5.78
C LEU A 41 -10.47 1.04 -5.49
N PRO A 42 -10.54 -0.32 -5.55
CA PRO A 42 -11.70 -1.06 -5.04
C PRO A 42 -11.84 -0.82 -3.54
N MET A 43 -13.02 -0.33 -3.11
CA MET A 43 -13.21 0.07 -1.71
C MET A 43 -13.13 -1.09 -0.73
N GLN A 44 -13.37 -2.32 -1.16
CA GLN A 44 -13.19 -3.52 -0.33
C GLN A 44 -11.73 -3.78 0.05
N LEU A 45 -10.78 -3.15 -0.66
CA LEU A 45 -9.35 -3.27 -0.40
C LEU A 45 -8.80 -2.07 0.40
N GLU A 46 -9.65 -1.16 0.82
CA GLU A 46 -9.23 0.06 1.50
C GLU A 46 -8.42 -0.23 2.77
N SER A 47 -7.32 0.49 2.92
CA SER A 47 -6.51 0.54 4.13
C SER A 47 -6.34 2.02 4.53
N CYS A 48 -5.20 2.38 5.14
CA CYS A 48 -5.05 3.72 5.71
C CYS A 48 -4.54 4.77 4.71
N HIS A 49 -3.75 4.37 3.71
CA HIS A 49 -3.21 5.31 2.74
C HIS A 49 -3.03 4.68 1.37
N THR A 50 -2.91 5.51 0.34
CA THR A 50 -2.69 5.07 -1.04
C THR A 50 -1.40 5.67 -1.58
N THR A 51 -0.52 4.84 -2.10
CA THR A 51 0.71 5.26 -2.75
C THR A 51 0.59 5.05 -4.25
N VAL A 52 1.00 6.03 -5.05
CA VAL A 52 1.05 5.92 -6.51
C VAL A 52 2.50 5.88 -6.96
N ILE A 53 2.89 4.81 -7.66
CA ILE A 53 4.23 4.64 -8.22
C ILE A 53 4.09 4.15 -9.66
N ASP A 54 4.64 4.89 -10.61
CA ASP A 54 4.61 4.53 -12.05
C ASP A 54 3.18 4.27 -12.57
N GLY A 55 2.19 4.96 -12.01
CA GLY A 55 0.78 4.79 -12.39
C GLY A 55 0.07 3.63 -11.72
N TYR A 56 0.75 2.85 -10.89
CA TYR A 56 0.15 1.76 -10.12
C TYR A 56 -0.22 2.21 -8.72
N LEU A 57 -1.26 1.58 -8.15
CA LEU A 57 -1.75 1.88 -6.80
C LEU A 57 -1.22 0.87 -5.80
N PHE A 58 -0.76 1.36 -4.66
CA PHE A 58 -0.32 0.51 -3.55
C PHE A 58 -1.05 0.96 -2.30
N GLU A 59 -2.00 0.15 -1.86
CA GLU A 59 -2.88 0.50 -0.75
C GLU A 59 -2.39 -0.12 0.56
N GLY A 60 -2.17 0.74 1.56
CA GLY A 60 -1.82 0.30 2.90
C GLY A 60 -0.34 0.00 3.09
N HIS A 61 -0.04 -0.80 4.11
CA HIS A 61 1.31 -1.06 4.60
C HIS A 61 1.96 -2.25 3.88
N ILE A 62 2.21 -2.10 2.59
CA ILE A 62 2.81 -3.16 1.78
C ILE A 62 4.31 -3.21 2.03
N PRO A 63 4.90 -4.40 2.26
CA PRO A 63 6.37 -4.52 2.37
C PRO A 63 7.07 -4.09 1.07
N GLU A 64 8.20 -3.42 1.20
CA GLU A 64 8.95 -2.89 0.06
C GLU A 64 9.27 -3.99 -0.97
N ARG A 65 9.65 -5.19 -0.53
CA ARG A 65 10.02 -6.27 -1.44
C ARG A 65 8.87 -6.65 -2.38
N ASP A 66 7.63 -6.59 -1.90
CA ASP A 66 6.47 -6.90 -2.74
C ASP A 66 6.22 -5.79 -3.77
N ILE A 67 6.43 -4.53 -3.38
CA ILE A 67 6.34 -3.39 -4.30
C ILE A 67 7.40 -3.50 -5.39
N LEU A 68 8.65 -3.76 -5.01
CA LEU A 68 9.76 -3.88 -5.97
C LEU A 68 9.57 -5.06 -6.91
N ALA A 69 9.12 -6.21 -6.40
CA ALA A 69 8.84 -7.39 -7.22
C ALA A 69 7.73 -7.10 -8.23
N PHE A 70 6.68 -6.41 -7.81
CA PHE A 70 5.59 -6.01 -8.71
C PHE A 70 6.08 -5.07 -9.81
N LEU A 71 6.84 -4.04 -9.45
CA LEU A 71 7.34 -3.04 -10.40
C LEU A 71 8.35 -3.62 -11.39
N ALA A 72 9.11 -4.63 -10.98
CA ALA A 72 10.07 -5.30 -11.85
C ALA A 72 9.40 -6.07 -12.99
N ASN A 73 8.19 -6.61 -12.74
CA ASN A 73 7.45 -7.37 -13.73
C ASN A 73 5.94 -7.29 -13.46
N PRO A 74 5.31 -6.13 -13.74
CA PRO A 74 3.89 -5.95 -13.45
C PRO A 74 3.04 -6.92 -14.27
N PRO A 75 2.08 -7.64 -13.66
CA PRO A 75 1.16 -8.48 -14.40
C PRO A 75 0.34 -7.67 -15.40
N GLU A 76 0.04 -8.26 -16.55
CA GLU A 76 -0.76 -7.59 -17.56
C GLU A 76 -2.14 -7.21 -17.01
N GLY A 77 -2.56 -5.98 -17.24
CA GLY A 77 -3.84 -5.46 -16.76
C GLY A 77 -3.88 -5.11 -15.27
N ALA A 78 -2.80 -5.33 -14.52
CA ALA A 78 -2.77 -5.05 -13.09
C ALA A 78 -2.88 -3.55 -12.80
N MET A 79 -3.62 -3.20 -11.75
CA MET A 79 -3.68 -1.84 -11.23
C MET A 79 -2.75 -1.61 -10.05
N GLY A 80 -2.47 -2.64 -9.24
CA GLY A 80 -1.60 -2.51 -8.10
C GLY A 80 -1.74 -3.62 -7.07
N LEU A 81 -1.30 -3.31 -5.86
CA LEU A 81 -1.32 -4.21 -4.71
C LEU A 81 -2.03 -3.56 -3.53
N ALA A 82 -2.55 -4.38 -2.63
CA ALA A 82 -3.18 -3.92 -1.41
C ALA A 82 -2.88 -4.84 -0.23
N VAL A 83 -2.74 -4.24 0.95
CA VAL A 83 -2.84 -4.90 2.25
C VAL A 83 -4.05 -4.30 2.93
N PRO A 84 -5.24 -4.90 2.77
CA PRO A 84 -6.48 -4.32 3.28
C PRO A 84 -6.50 -4.28 4.81
N GLY A 85 -7.22 -3.31 5.35
CA GLY A 85 -7.32 -3.15 6.79
C GLY A 85 -6.02 -2.60 7.40
N MET A 86 -5.75 -2.95 8.65
CA MET A 86 -4.57 -2.48 9.39
C MET A 86 -3.96 -3.63 10.19
N PRO A 87 -3.28 -4.57 9.50
CA PRO A 87 -2.65 -5.71 10.19
C PRO A 87 -1.55 -5.22 11.15
N GLN A 88 -1.57 -5.72 12.38
CA GLN A 88 -0.65 -5.26 13.43
C GLN A 88 0.81 -5.60 13.16
N MET A 89 1.08 -6.65 12.41
CA MET A 89 2.45 -7.11 12.10
C MET A 89 2.88 -6.75 10.69
N SER A 90 2.29 -5.69 10.12
CA SER A 90 2.69 -5.13 8.82
C SER A 90 3.70 -3.99 8.98
N PRO A 91 4.42 -3.60 7.91
CA PRO A 91 5.37 -2.48 7.97
C PRO A 91 4.72 -1.19 8.47
N GLY A 92 5.32 -0.55 9.44
CA GLY A 92 4.79 0.66 10.08
C GLY A 92 3.89 0.38 11.27
N MET A 93 3.38 -0.86 11.42
CA MET A 93 2.57 -1.29 12.57
C MET A 93 3.35 -2.26 13.46
N ALA A 94 4.19 -3.12 12.87
CA ALA A 94 4.97 -4.10 13.62
C ALA A 94 6.09 -3.45 14.43
N PRO A 95 6.42 -3.99 15.62
CA PRO A 95 7.63 -3.60 16.33
C PRO A 95 8.87 -3.82 15.45
N ARG A 96 9.88 -2.97 15.59
CA ARG A 96 11.08 -2.98 14.74
C ARG A 96 11.80 -4.33 14.66
N ASN A 97 11.74 -5.13 15.74
CA ASN A 97 12.47 -6.39 15.84
C ASN A 97 11.63 -7.61 15.48
N LYS A 98 10.42 -7.41 15.01
CA LYS A 98 9.51 -8.53 14.72
C LYS A 98 9.34 -8.73 13.22
N ALA A 99 9.25 -9.98 12.81
CA ALA A 99 8.93 -10.32 11.43
C ALA A 99 7.48 -9.95 11.11
N TYR A 100 7.24 -9.58 9.86
CA TYR A 100 5.88 -9.32 9.40
C TYR A 100 5.09 -10.62 9.30
N SER A 101 3.84 -10.62 9.75
CA SER A 101 3.01 -11.82 9.76
C SER A 101 1.51 -11.49 9.86
N GLY A 102 0.68 -12.46 9.53
CA GLY A 102 -0.76 -12.39 9.73
C GLY A 102 -1.51 -11.55 8.73
N PHE A 103 -0.95 -11.30 7.53
CA PHE A 103 -1.64 -10.55 6.49
C PHE A 103 -1.30 -11.07 5.10
N LYS A 104 -2.12 -10.67 4.13
CA LYS A 104 -1.96 -11.04 2.72
C LYS A 104 -1.73 -9.81 1.89
N VAL A 105 -0.86 -9.93 0.88
CA VAL A 105 -0.69 -8.92 -0.16
C VAL A 105 -1.54 -9.37 -1.36
N ILE A 106 -2.51 -8.55 -1.73
CA ILE A 106 -3.49 -8.87 -2.76
C ILE A 106 -3.25 -7.99 -3.98
N GLY A 107 -3.13 -8.60 -5.14
CA GLY A 107 -3.10 -7.91 -6.42
C GLY A 107 -4.52 -7.67 -6.92
N PHE A 108 -4.74 -6.56 -7.60
CA PHE A 108 -6.04 -6.26 -8.22
C PHE A 108 -5.83 -5.68 -9.61
N ASP A 109 -6.79 -5.92 -10.49
CA ASP A 109 -6.72 -5.46 -11.88
C ASP A 109 -7.91 -4.55 -12.23
N LYS A 110 -7.89 -4.02 -13.46
CA LYS A 110 -8.93 -3.10 -13.94
C LYS A 110 -10.30 -3.75 -14.06
N ALA A 111 -10.35 -5.07 -14.17
CA ALA A 111 -11.60 -5.82 -14.24
C ALA A 111 -12.16 -6.16 -12.85
N GLY A 112 -11.47 -5.78 -11.78
CA GLY A 112 -11.88 -6.07 -10.41
C GLY A 112 -11.47 -7.45 -9.91
N LYS A 113 -10.62 -8.17 -10.65
CA LYS A 113 -10.12 -9.48 -10.23
C LYS A 113 -9.07 -9.32 -9.14
N LEU A 114 -9.20 -10.13 -8.08
CA LEU A 114 -8.26 -10.15 -6.95
C LEU A 114 -7.39 -11.41 -7.03
N THR A 115 -6.12 -11.26 -6.73
CA THR A 115 -5.14 -12.36 -6.77
C THR A 115 -4.28 -12.33 -5.51
N LEU A 116 -4.07 -13.47 -4.87
CA LEU A 116 -3.11 -13.55 -3.76
C LEU A 116 -1.69 -13.49 -4.33
N VAL A 117 -0.95 -12.45 -3.94
CA VAL A 117 0.42 -12.22 -4.40
C VAL A 117 1.42 -12.75 -3.40
N ASN A 118 1.19 -12.51 -2.12
CA ASN A 118 2.07 -13.00 -1.05
C ASN A 118 1.27 -13.13 0.24
N GLN A 119 1.79 -13.92 1.17
CA GLN A 119 1.17 -14.11 2.48
C GLN A 119 2.24 -14.15 3.56
N TYR A 120 2.02 -13.37 4.59
CA TYR A 120 2.90 -13.27 5.76
C TYR A 120 2.32 -13.96 6.97
#